data_24e05959c01ce4144893f785d392c716
#
_entry.id   24e05959c01ce4144893f785d392c716
#
_cell.length_a   1.000
_cell.length_b   1.000
_cell.length_c   1.000
_cell.angle_alpha   90.00
_cell.angle_beta   90.00
_cell.angle_gamma   90.00
#
_symmetry.space_group_name_H-M   'P 1'
#
loop_
_entity.id
_entity.type
_entity.pdbx_description
1 polymer ?
#
loop_
_entity_poly.entity_id
_entity_poly.type
_entity_poly.pdbx_seq_one_letter_code
_entity_poly.pdbx_strand_id
1 'polypeptide(L)'
;MKETTKKIVSKRLTKVVALVLMCVICTSGVITVTALSRDVTVLDGDKMYGLTTLNANPDAVLDRLGIEVSPEDSIEFDEAAAKITIKRAFDVTVEVDGKAKTVTMTEGTVADALEASKVDLKEGDQVVPFAATSLVPDMEIKVARGVEVTVEADGKSVKVKVPVTATVEAAVAAADFTVGKDDVLSAEKTDTVSAGMTIKLDRVSYR
;
A
#
# COMPACT_ATOMS: atom_id res chain seq x y z
N MET A 1 -58.16 59.12 29.80
CA MET A 1 -58.01 58.44 28.48
C MET A 1 -56.62 58.49 27.85
N LYS A 2 -55.77 59.49 28.15
CA LYS A 2 -54.41 59.59 27.55
C LYS A 2 -53.39 58.60 28.12
N GLU A 3 -53.43 58.18 29.39
CA GLU A 3 -52.47 57.26 29.98
C GLU A 3 -52.62 55.83 29.54
N THR A 4 -53.83 55.37 29.29
CA THR A 4 -54.07 53.97 28.85
C THR A 4 -53.58 53.72 27.42
N THR A 5 -53.68 54.74 26.56
CA THR A 5 -53.20 54.66 25.18
C THR A 5 -51.68 54.62 25.10
N LYS A 6 -50.98 55.37 25.95
CA LYS A 6 -49.52 55.38 26.03
C LYS A 6 -48.93 54.04 26.52
N LYS A 7 -49.64 53.38 27.44
CA LYS A 7 -49.25 52.04 27.96
C LYS A 7 -49.50 50.93 26.95
N ILE A 8 -50.49 51.00 26.12
CA ILE A 8 -50.82 50.02 25.06
C ILE A 8 -49.81 50.15 23.90
N VAL A 9 -49.50 51.37 23.47
CA VAL A 9 -48.51 51.63 22.41
C VAL A 9 -47.11 51.17 22.88
N SER A 10 -46.72 51.39 24.12
CA SER A 10 -45.49 50.94 24.69
C SER A 10 -45.36 49.40 24.70
N LYS A 11 -46.39 48.65 25.09
CA LYS A 11 -46.42 47.20 25.09
C LYS A 11 -46.36 46.59 23.69
N ARG A 12 -46.99 47.22 22.69
CA ARG A 12 -46.88 46.77 21.29
C ARG A 12 -45.52 47.05 20.70
N LEU A 13 -44.96 48.22 20.97
CA LEU A 13 -43.63 48.59 20.55
C LEU A 13 -42.56 47.65 21.14
N THR A 14 -42.67 47.31 22.43
CA THR A 14 -41.75 46.35 23.10
C THR A 14 -41.84 44.95 22.47
N LYS A 15 -43.04 44.48 22.10
CA LYS A 15 -43.20 43.19 21.43
C LYS A 15 -42.61 43.19 20.00
N VAL A 16 -42.77 44.28 19.28
CA VAL A 16 -42.23 44.43 17.91
C VAL A 16 -40.71 44.50 17.97
N VAL A 17 -40.15 45.27 18.93
CA VAL A 17 -38.68 45.33 19.13
C VAL A 17 -38.11 43.99 19.54
N ALA A 18 -38.79 43.23 20.43
CA ALA A 18 -38.35 41.89 20.82
C ALA A 18 -38.42 40.92 19.65
N LEU A 19 -39.44 40.99 18.78
CA LEU A 19 -39.53 40.13 17.59
C LEU A 19 -38.44 40.44 16.58
N VAL A 20 -38.16 41.73 16.34
CA VAL A 20 -37.10 42.17 15.42
C VAL A 20 -35.70 41.72 15.97
N LEU A 21 -35.46 41.87 17.26
CA LEU A 21 -34.22 41.39 17.90
C LEU A 21 -34.06 39.87 17.76
N MET A 22 -35.15 39.13 17.96
CA MET A 22 -35.15 37.68 17.84
C MET A 22 -34.88 37.24 16.38
N CYS A 23 -35.47 37.95 15.39
CA CYS A 23 -35.16 37.69 13.98
C CYS A 23 -33.71 37.99 13.62
N VAL A 24 -33.13 39.10 14.15
CA VAL A 24 -31.72 39.46 13.93
C VAL A 24 -30.79 38.41 14.54
N ILE A 25 -31.07 37.93 15.74
CA ILE A 25 -30.28 36.86 16.40
C ILE A 25 -30.38 35.57 15.63
N CYS A 26 -31.57 35.19 15.18
CA CYS A 26 -31.73 33.97 14.36
C CYS A 26 -31.02 34.06 13.02
N THR A 27 -31.12 35.19 12.31
CA THR A 27 -30.43 35.37 11.02
C THR A 27 -28.93 35.49 11.17
N SER A 28 -28.42 36.18 12.18
CA SER A 28 -26.99 36.26 12.46
C SER A 28 -26.42 34.89 12.89
N GLY A 29 -27.19 34.12 13.68
CA GLY A 29 -26.80 32.77 14.08
C GLY A 29 -26.68 31.82 12.88
N VAL A 30 -27.64 31.84 11.96
CA VAL A 30 -27.58 31.03 10.74
C VAL A 30 -26.41 31.44 9.85
N ILE A 31 -26.18 32.74 9.64
CA ILE A 31 -25.05 33.23 8.83
C ILE A 31 -23.71 32.84 9.46
N THR A 32 -23.61 32.90 10.80
CA THR A 32 -22.35 32.54 11.49
C THR A 32 -22.06 31.05 11.37
N VAL A 33 -23.08 30.20 11.48
CA VAL A 33 -22.91 28.74 11.33
C VAL A 33 -22.51 28.38 9.91
N THR A 34 -23.12 28.96 8.88
CA THR A 34 -22.74 28.67 7.47
C THR A 34 -21.37 29.25 7.11
N ALA A 35 -20.94 30.34 7.71
CA ALA A 35 -19.64 30.94 7.45
C ALA A 35 -18.47 30.17 8.12
N LEU A 36 -18.75 29.38 9.15
CA LEU A 36 -17.76 28.58 9.87
C LEU A 36 -17.75 27.11 9.46
N SER A 37 -18.77 26.66 8.70
CA SER A 37 -18.81 25.27 8.21
C SER A 37 -17.82 25.08 7.07
N ARG A 38 -17.21 23.89 7.04
CA ARG A 38 -16.32 23.41 5.98
C ARG A 38 -16.92 22.18 5.32
N ASP A 39 -16.73 22.06 4.03
CA ASP A 39 -17.05 20.84 3.30
C ASP A 39 -15.81 19.91 3.37
N VAL A 40 -16.00 18.77 4.02
CA VAL A 40 -14.96 17.73 4.15
C VAL A 40 -15.29 16.59 3.20
N THR A 41 -14.30 16.16 2.44
CA THR A 41 -14.38 14.99 1.55
C THR A 41 -13.65 13.81 2.19
N VAL A 42 -14.31 12.66 2.27
CA VAL A 42 -13.70 11.42 2.74
C VAL A 42 -13.59 10.45 1.57
N LEU A 43 -12.39 9.92 1.34
CA LEU A 43 -12.12 8.86 0.38
C LEU A 43 -11.86 7.56 1.13
N ASP A 44 -12.59 6.51 0.79
CA ASP A 44 -12.44 5.16 1.33
C ASP A 44 -12.40 4.16 0.17
N GLY A 45 -11.20 3.84 -0.29
CA GLY A 45 -10.99 3.13 -1.54
C GLY A 45 -11.62 3.88 -2.72
N ASP A 46 -12.54 3.22 -3.44
CA ASP A 46 -13.25 3.80 -4.58
C ASP A 46 -14.48 4.65 -4.17
N LYS A 47 -14.79 4.71 -2.87
CA LYS A 47 -15.94 5.43 -2.35
C LYS A 47 -15.57 6.85 -1.94
N MET A 48 -16.45 7.80 -2.26
CA MET A 48 -16.30 9.20 -1.86
C MET A 48 -17.53 9.65 -1.08
N TYR A 49 -17.28 10.28 0.08
CA TYR A 49 -18.31 10.85 0.93
C TYR A 49 -18.05 12.34 1.13
N GLY A 50 -19.11 13.14 1.19
CA GLY A 50 -19.04 14.56 1.48
C GLY A 50 -19.81 14.89 2.76
N LEU A 51 -19.25 15.74 3.61
CA LEU A 51 -19.91 16.20 4.83
C LEU A 51 -19.60 17.68 5.09
N THR A 52 -20.65 18.50 5.20
CA THR A 52 -20.51 19.88 5.69
C THR A 52 -20.54 19.87 7.21
N THR A 53 -19.46 20.36 7.85
CA THR A 53 -19.30 20.30 9.30
C THR A 53 -18.58 21.53 9.86
N LEU A 54 -18.85 21.85 11.13
CA LEU A 54 -18.09 22.83 11.90
C LEU A 54 -16.82 22.23 12.54
N ASN A 55 -16.79 20.89 12.69
CA ASN A 55 -15.66 20.15 13.23
C ASN A 55 -15.09 19.24 12.15
N ALA A 56 -13.94 19.62 11.61
CA ALA A 56 -13.23 18.85 10.57
C ALA A 56 -12.27 17.80 11.16
N ASN A 57 -12.34 17.51 12.47
CA ASN A 57 -11.56 16.42 13.06
C ASN A 57 -11.93 15.08 12.37
N PRO A 58 -10.95 14.30 11.90
CA PRO A 58 -11.20 13.04 11.17
C PRO A 58 -12.13 12.09 11.92
N ASP A 59 -11.88 11.82 13.20
CA ASP A 59 -12.68 10.89 13.99
C ASP A 59 -14.16 11.33 14.04
N ALA A 60 -14.41 12.63 14.30
CA ALA A 60 -15.77 13.15 14.36
C ALA A 60 -16.49 13.12 13.00
N VAL A 61 -15.74 13.25 11.90
CA VAL A 61 -16.29 13.17 10.54
C VAL A 61 -16.64 11.72 10.20
N LEU A 62 -15.74 10.78 10.51
CA LEU A 62 -15.95 9.35 10.25
C LEU A 62 -17.11 8.79 11.06
N ASP A 63 -17.20 9.13 12.35
CA ASP A 63 -18.33 8.77 13.22
C ASP A 63 -19.67 9.25 12.66
N ARG A 64 -19.73 10.51 12.19
CA ARG A 64 -20.97 11.07 11.61
C ARG A 64 -21.37 10.43 10.29
N LEU A 65 -20.42 9.94 9.52
CA LEU A 65 -20.65 9.21 8.28
C LEU A 65 -20.92 7.72 8.53
N GLY A 66 -20.72 7.23 9.75
CA GLY A 66 -20.84 5.81 10.09
C GLY A 66 -19.78 4.95 9.42
N ILE A 67 -18.59 5.53 9.21
CA ILE A 67 -17.45 4.82 8.61
C ILE A 67 -16.61 4.24 9.74
N GLU A 68 -16.63 2.93 9.89
CA GLU A 68 -15.79 2.20 10.83
C GLU A 68 -14.38 2.06 10.26
N VAL A 69 -13.37 2.27 11.10
CA VAL A 69 -11.94 2.17 10.76
C VAL A 69 -11.29 1.16 11.69
N SER A 70 -10.52 0.24 11.12
CA SER A 70 -9.72 -0.74 11.89
C SER A 70 -8.46 -0.05 12.47
N PRO A 71 -7.91 -0.56 13.59
CA PRO A 71 -6.64 -0.08 14.13
C PRO A 71 -5.45 -0.22 13.15
N GLU A 72 -5.54 -1.14 12.21
CA GLU A 72 -4.51 -1.37 11.17
C GLU A 72 -4.65 -0.46 9.95
N ASP A 73 -5.83 0.20 9.78
CA ASP A 73 -6.05 1.14 8.68
C ASP A 73 -5.23 2.42 8.89
N SER A 74 -4.84 3.08 7.81
CA SER A 74 -4.19 4.39 7.87
C SER A 74 -5.16 5.50 7.47
N ILE A 75 -5.19 6.58 8.24
CA ILE A 75 -6.00 7.77 7.97
C ILE A 75 -5.04 8.92 7.68
N GLU A 76 -5.12 9.47 6.48
CA GLU A 76 -4.42 10.68 6.08
C GLU A 76 -5.40 11.86 6.04
N PHE A 77 -5.07 12.96 6.72
CA PHE A 77 -5.88 14.17 6.72
C PHE A 77 -5.11 15.34 6.11
N ASP A 78 -5.56 15.81 4.96
CA ASP A 78 -5.12 17.06 4.35
C ASP A 78 -6.04 18.19 4.82
N GLU A 79 -5.56 18.97 5.80
CA GLU A 79 -6.33 20.07 6.38
C GLU A 79 -6.59 21.20 5.36
N ALA A 80 -5.63 21.43 4.43
CA ALA A 80 -5.74 22.49 3.44
C ALA A 80 -6.81 22.18 2.39
N ALA A 81 -6.90 20.91 1.97
CA ALA A 81 -7.90 20.43 1.03
C ALA A 81 -9.20 19.99 1.74
N ALA A 82 -9.24 19.99 3.08
CA ALA A 82 -10.32 19.40 3.89
C ALA A 82 -10.68 17.96 3.42
N LYS A 83 -9.65 17.14 3.22
CA LYS A 83 -9.77 15.80 2.63
C LYS A 83 -9.23 14.74 3.60
N ILE A 84 -10.02 13.73 3.89
CA ILE A 84 -9.64 12.55 4.64
C ILE A 84 -9.50 11.40 3.65
N THR A 85 -8.37 10.70 3.66
CA THR A 85 -8.15 9.50 2.86
C THR A 85 -7.94 8.32 3.79
N ILE A 86 -8.75 7.28 3.64
CA ILE A 86 -8.63 6.04 4.39
C ILE A 86 -7.92 5.02 3.50
N LYS A 87 -6.77 4.54 3.95
CA LYS A 87 -6.05 3.44 3.34
C LYS A 87 -6.36 2.19 4.15
N ARG A 88 -7.14 1.29 3.58
CA ARG A 88 -7.56 0.06 4.24
C ARG A 88 -6.39 -0.91 4.36
N ALA A 89 -6.26 -1.50 5.54
CA ALA A 89 -5.30 -2.56 5.77
C ALA A 89 -5.70 -3.84 5.03
N PHE A 90 -4.72 -4.53 4.48
CA PHE A 90 -4.87 -5.83 3.83
C PHE A 90 -3.66 -6.72 4.13
N ASP A 91 -3.88 -8.03 4.06
CA ASP A 91 -2.85 -9.00 4.32
C ASP A 91 -2.10 -9.38 3.04
N VAL A 92 -0.79 -9.60 3.20
CA VAL A 92 0.12 -10.11 2.19
C VAL A 92 0.91 -11.25 2.79
N THR A 93 1.08 -12.34 2.05
CA THR A 93 1.83 -13.52 2.49
C THR A 93 3.21 -13.57 1.86
N VAL A 94 4.26 -13.60 2.67
CA VAL A 94 5.64 -13.76 2.23
C VAL A 94 6.11 -15.18 2.56
N GLU A 95 6.44 -15.95 1.53
CA GLU A 95 6.95 -17.31 1.64
C GLU A 95 8.46 -17.35 1.35
N VAL A 96 9.23 -17.86 2.31
CA VAL A 96 10.69 -18.05 2.20
C VAL A 96 11.05 -19.42 2.72
N ASP A 97 11.77 -20.21 1.95
CA ASP A 97 12.23 -21.56 2.35
C ASP A 97 11.07 -22.45 2.84
N GLY A 98 9.90 -22.36 2.18
CA GLY A 98 8.69 -23.12 2.54
C GLY A 98 8.02 -22.65 3.83
N LYS A 99 8.42 -21.51 4.40
CA LYS A 99 7.77 -20.88 5.54
C LYS A 99 7.02 -19.64 5.10
N ALA A 100 5.73 -19.62 5.33
CA ALA A 100 4.88 -18.48 5.05
C ALA A 100 4.73 -17.60 6.28
N LYS A 101 4.78 -16.28 6.07
CA LYS A 101 4.50 -15.25 7.08
C LYS A 101 3.57 -14.22 6.49
N THR A 102 2.46 -13.97 7.15
CA THR A 102 1.53 -12.90 6.78
C THR A 102 1.95 -11.59 7.43
N VAL A 103 1.89 -10.51 6.67
CA VAL A 103 2.08 -9.13 7.13
C VAL A 103 0.91 -8.28 6.67
N THR A 104 0.44 -7.39 7.54
CA THR A 104 -0.66 -6.47 7.25
C THR A 104 -0.06 -5.14 6.76
N MET A 105 -0.53 -4.68 5.62
CA MET A 105 -0.06 -3.46 4.94
C MET A 105 -1.26 -2.61 4.54
N THR A 106 -1.06 -1.31 4.35
CA THR A 106 -2.08 -0.41 3.81
C THR A 106 -1.76 0.05 2.39
N GLU A 107 -0.48 0.01 2.03
CA GLU A 107 0.07 0.32 0.72
C GLU A 107 1.53 -0.12 0.66
N GLY A 108 2.16 0.01 -0.49
CA GLY A 108 3.59 -0.22 -0.68
C GLY A 108 3.87 -1.16 -1.83
N THR A 109 5.09 -1.68 -1.83
CA THR A 109 5.62 -2.60 -2.84
C THR A 109 6.00 -3.94 -2.19
N VAL A 110 6.30 -4.92 -3.02
CA VAL A 110 6.84 -6.21 -2.57
C VAL A 110 8.11 -6.01 -1.71
N ALA A 111 8.96 -5.01 -2.03
CA ALA A 111 10.13 -4.69 -1.22
C ALA A 111 9.74 -4.26 0.21
N ASP A 112 8.71 -3.44 0.35
CA ASP A 112 8.22 -2.98 1.65
C ASP A 112 7.65 -4.15 2.48
N ALA A 113 6.95 -5.10 1.84
CA ALA A 113 6.44 -6.30 2.50
C ALA A 113 7.58 -7.23 2.97
N LEU A 114 8.66 -7.36 2.18
CA LEU A 114 9.85 -8.10 2.58
C LEU A 114 10.53 -7.47 3.81
N GLU A 115 10.66 -6.15 3.84
CA GLU A 115 11.20 -5.42 4.98
C GLU A 115 10.32 -5.61 6.22
N ALA A 116 9.00 -5.45 6.12
CA ALA A 116 8.03 -5.66 7.20
C ALA A 116 8.07 -7.12 7.73
N SER A 117 8.31 -8.10 6.85
CA SER A 117 8.48 -9.49 7.23
C SER A 117 9.88 -9.82 7.79
N LYS A 118 10.84 -8.87 7.74
CA LYS A 118 12.26 -9.02 8.10
C LYS A 118 12.98 -10.06 7.24
N VAL A 119 12.69 -10.04 5.95
CA VAL A 119 13.33 -10.88 4.95
C VAL A 119 14.36 -10.06 4.18
N ASP A 120 15.64 -10.28 4.48
CA ASP A 120 16.74 -9.69 3.73
C ASP A 120 17.02 -10.52 2.47
N LEU A 121 17.05 -9.85 1.33
CA LEU A 121 17.44 -10.45 0.07
C LEU A 121 18.96 -10.48 -0.06
N LYS A 122 19.48 -11.61 -0.52
CA LYS A 122 20.89 -11.84 -0.79
C LYS A 122 21.14 -11.96 -2.28
N GLU A 123 22.40 -11.86 -2.65
CA GLU A 123 22.83 -12.12 -4.02
C GLU A 123 22.41 -13.52 -4.49
N GLY A 124 21.80 -13.58 -5.66
CA GLY A 124 21.25 -14.82 -6.23
C GLY A 124 19.83 -15.15 -5.79
N ASP A 125 19.24 -14.44 -4.81
CA ASP A 125 17.84 -14.62 -4.46
C ASP A 125 16.92 -14.11 -5.58
N GLN A 126 15.81 -14.80 -5.78
CA GLN A 126 14.74 -14.38 -6.69
C GLN A 126 13.46 -14.13 -5.91
N VAL A 127 12.78 -13.06 -6.27
CA VAL A 127 11.48 -12.69 -5.67
C VAL A 127 10.42 -12.67 -6.75
N VAL A 128 9.29 -13.25 -6.46
CA VAL A 128 8.11 -13.28 -7.34
C VAL A 128 6.88 -12.91 -6.52
N PRO A 129 6.14 -11.83 -6.89
CA PRO A 129 6.41 -10.85 -7.94
C PRO A 129 7.67 -10.01 -7.69
N PHE A 130 8.08 -9.21 -8.69
CA PHE A 130 9.28 -8.37 -8.57
C PHE A 130 9.17 -7.37 -7.42
N ALA A 131 10.31 -7.02 -6.81
CA ALA A 131 10.39 -6.15 -5.64
C ALA A 131 9.68 -4.78 -5.80
N ALA A 132 9.65 -4.21 -7.01
CA ALA A 132 8.98 -2.94 -7.31
C ALA A 132 7.47 -3.08 -7.62
N THR A 133 6.90 -4.29 -7.57
CA THR A 133 5.46 -4.51 -7.81
C THR A 133 4.66 -3.94 -6.65
N SER A 134 3.62 -3.15 -6.97
CA SER A 134 2.68 -2.65 -5.96
C SER A 134 1.91 -3.78 -5.31
N LEU A 135 1.72 -3.69 -3.99
CA LEU A 135 0.95 -4.67 -3.23
C LEU A 135 -0.54 -4.60 -3.58
N VAL A 136 -1.17 -5.75 -3.52
CA VAL A 136 -2.63 -5.90 -3.58
C VAL A 136 -3.08 -6.86 -2.49
N PRO A 137 -4.35 -6.78 -2.03
CA PRO A 137 -4.88 -7.71 -1.03
C PRO A 137 -4.64 -9.17 -1.41
N ASP A 138 -4.31 -9.99 -0.40
CA ASP A 138 -4.07 -11.42 -0.53
C ASP A 138 -2.91 -11.82 -1.47
N MET A 139 -1.98 -10.88 -1.75
CA MET A 139 -0.82 -11.17 -2.59
C MET A 139 0.09 -12.21 -1.93
N GLU A 140 0.51 -13.20 -2.72
CA GLU A 140 1.55 -14.15 -2.34
C GLU A 140 2.89 -13.72 -2.93
N ILE A 141 3.89 -13.52 -2.06
CA ILE A 141 5.27 -13.19 -2.41
C ILE A 141 6.14 -14.41 -2.11
N LYS A 142 6.82 -14.91 -3.11
CA LYS A 142 7.71 -16.07 -2.98
C LYS A 142 9.17 -15.65 -3.15
N VAL A 143 10.00 -16.06 -2.20
CA VAL A 143 11.45 -15.84 -2.23
C VAL A 143 12.16 -17.17 -2.42
N ALA A 144 12.78 -17.35 -3.57
CA ALA A 144 13.67 -18.47 -3.84
C ALA A 144 15.11 -18.05 -3.50
N ARG A 145 15.73 -18.75 -2.57
CA ARG A 145 17.10 -18.43 -2.11
C ARG A 145 18.14 -18.74 -3.18
N GLY A 146 19.16 -17.88 -3.25
CA GLY A 146 20.33 -18.10 -4.08
C GLY A 146 21.21 -19.22 -3.54
N VAL A 147 21.67 -20.11 -4.45
CA VAL A 147 22.64 -21.15 -4.18
C VAL A 147 23.90 -20.94 -5.02
N GLU A 148 25.07 -21.25 -4.43
CA GLU A 148 26.33 -21.21 -5.18
C GLU A 148 26.46 -22.48 -6.00
N VAL A 149 26.73 -22.30 -7.29
CA VAL A 149 26.97 -23.38 -8.28
C VAL A 149 28.29 -23.10 -8.96
N THR A 150 29.07 -24.15 -9.25
CA THR A 150 30.31 -24.05 -10.00
C THR A 150 30.08 -24.52 -11.42
N VAL A 151 30.46 -23.71 -12.41
CA VAL A 151 30.42 -24.08 -13.83
C VAL A 151 31.84 -24.23 -14.35
N GLU A 152 32.16 -25.40 -14.88
CA GLU A 152 33.46 -25.72 -15.46
C GLU A 152 33.31 -25.83 -17.00
N ALA A 153 33.96 -24.96 -17.74
CA ALA A 153 33.92 -24.91 -19.19
C ALA A 153 35.20 -24.27 -19.74
N ASP A 154 35.68 -24.72 -20.90
CA ASP A 154 36.81 -24.14 -21.63
C ASP A 154 38.09 -24.03 -20.78
N GLY A 155 38.32 -24.95 -19.82
CA GLY A 155 39.44 -24.92 -18.89
C GLY A 155 39.30 -23.88 -17.78
N LYS A 156 38.15 -23.24 -17.60
CA LYS A 156 37.84 -22.30 -16.55
C LYS A 156 36.82 -22.88 -15.57
N SER A 157 36.91 -22.45 -14.31
CA SER A 157 35.94 -22.78 -13.28
C SER A 157 35.38 -21.47 -12.72
N VAL A 158 34.08 -21.23 -12.87
CA VAL A 158 33.38 -20.02 -12.47
C VAL A 158 32.31 -20.36 -11.44
N LYS A 159 32.32 -19.66 -10.30
CA LYS A 159 31.28 -19.77 -9.29
C LYS A 159 30.23 -18.71 -9.52
N VAL A 160 28.97 -19.10 -9.56
CA VAL A 160 27.83 -18.21 -9.73
C VAL A 160 26.78 -18.47 -8.65
N LYS A 161 26.08 -17.42 -8.26
CA LYS A 161 24.91 -17.52 -7.38
C LYS A 161 23.65 -17.36 -8.21
N VAL A 162 22.82 -18.38 -8.18
CA VAL A 162 21.55 -18.44 -8.92
C VAL A 162 20.45 -18.92 -7.97
N PRO A 163 19.17 -18.57 -8.25
CA PRO A 163 18.05 -19.09 -7.45
C PRO A 163 18.06 -20.62 -7.46
N VAL A 164 17.69 -21.24 -6.33
CA VAL A 164 17.58 -22.70 -6.23
C VAL A 164 16.57 -23.29 -7.25
N THR A 165 15.69 -22.45 -7.78
CA THR A 165 14.72 -22.79 -8.85
C THR A 165 15.30 -22.66 -10.26
N ALA A 166 16.54 -22.15 -10.39
CA ALA A 166 17.18 -22.01 -11.70
C ALA A 166 17.48 -23.37 -12.34
N THR A 167 17.46 -23.39 -13.67
CA THR A 167 17.88 -24.58 -14.43
C THR A 167 19.40 -24.61 -14.61
N VAL A 168 19.94 -25.78 -14.93
CA VAL A 168 21.35 -25.98 -15.32
C VAL A 168 21.74 -25.04 -16.46
N GLU A 169 20.89 -24.89 -17.49
CA GLU A 169 21.13 -23.98 -18.61
C GLU A 169 21.23 -22.52 -18.14
N ALA A 170 20.33 -22.09 -17.22
CA ALA A 170 20.35 -20.75 -16.66
C ALA A 170 21.62 -20.49 -15.82
N ALA A 171 22.08 -21.47 -15.07
CA ALA A 171 23.34 -21.38 -14.31
C ALA A 171 24.56 -21.27 -15.22
N VAL A 172 24.60 -22.02 -16.32
CA VAL A 172 25.67 -21.93 -17.33
C VAL A 172 25.68 -20.55 -17.99
N ALA A 173 24.50 -20.02 -18.32
CA ALA A 173 24.36 -18.66 -18.88
C ALA A 173 24.79 -17.57 -17.88
N ALA A 174 24.48 -17.73 -16.58
CA ALA A 174 24.89 -16.82 -15.52
C ALA A 174 26.42 -16.82 -15.31
N ALA A 175 27.10 -17.90 -15.72
CA ALA A 175 28.58 -18.00 -15.71
C ALA A 175 29.23 -17.46 -17.00
N ASP A 176 28.45 -16.74 -17.84
CA ASP A 176 28.87 -16.21 -19.16
C ASP A 176 29.31 -17.29 -20.17
N PHE A 177 28.79 -18.51 -20.01
CA PHE A 177 28.96 -19.57 -21.01
C PHE A 177 27.68 -19.81 -21.81
N THR A 178 27.85 -20.18 -23.08
CA THR A 178 26.74 -20.57 -23.96
C THR A 178 26.83 -22.05 -24.27
N VAL A 179 25.74 -22.78 -24.24
CA VAL A 179 25.71 -24.18 -24.60
C VAL A 179 25.45 -24.35 -26.10
N GLY A 180 26.40 -24.89 -26.83
CA GLY A 180 26.27 -25.21 -28.24
C GLY A 180 25.35 -26.42 -28.47
N LYS A 181 25.00 -26.65 -29.74
CA LYS A 181 24.08 -27.74 -30.13
C LYS A 181 24.59 -29.13 -29.81
N ASP A 182 25.88 -29.32 -29.97
CA ASP A 182 26.54 -30.63 -29.83
C ASP A 182 27.35 -30.74 -28.52
N ASP A 183 27.36 -29.66 -27.69
CA ASP A 183 28.07 -29.66 -26.40
C ASP A 183 27.39 -30.62 -25.41
N VAL A 184 28.20 -31.21 -24.54
CA VAL A 184 27.76 -32.17 -23.53
C VAL A 184 27.79 -31.51 -22.15
N LEU A 185 26.67 -31.54 -21.45
CA LEU A 185 26.56 -31.11 -20.05
C LEU A 185 26.58 -32.32 -19.11
N SER A 186 27.12 -32.16 -17.92
CA SER A 186 27.11 -33.18 -16.85
C SER A 186 25.73 -33.45 -16.23
N ALA A 187 24.73 -32.63 -16.55
CA ALA A 187 23.34 -32.74 -16.12
C ALA A 187 22.42 -32.26 -17.25
N GLU A 188 21.14 -32.60 -17.19
CA GLU A 188 20.18 -32.11 -18.19
C GLU A 188 19.97 -30.60 -18.10
N LYS A 189 19.78 -29.92 -19.26
CA LYS A 189 19.60 -28.45 -19.30
C LYS A 189 18.44 -27.94 -18.44
N THR A 190 17.40 -28.76 -18.32
CA THR A 190 16.15 -28.47 -17.61
C THR A 190 16.18 -28.86 -16.14
N ASP A 191 17.21 -29.58 -15.70
CA ASP A 191 17.34 -29.94 -14.29
C ASP A 191 17.51 -28.69 -13.42
N THR A 192 16.94 -28.70 -12.22
CA THR A 192 17.14 -27.62 -11.24
C THR A 192 18.47 -27.75 -10.55
N VAL A 193 19.10 -26.61 -10.30
CA VAL A 193 20.40 -26.60 -9.59
C VAL A 193 20.24 -26.87 -8.10
N SER A 194 21.31 -27.32 -7.48
CA SER A 194 21.39 -27.47 -6.02
C SER A 194 22.64 -26.80 -5.46
N ALA A 195 22.64 -26.52 -4.15
CA ALA A 195 23.77 -25.87 -3.49
C ALA A 195 25.04 -26.71 -3.63
N GLY A 196 26.13 -26.07 -4.07
CA GLY A 196 27.42 -26.73 -4.30
C GLY A 196 27.51 -27.61 -5.53
N MET A 197 26.47 -27.62 -6.40
CA MET A 197 26.49 -28.37 -7.65
C MET A 197 27.62 -27.90 -8.54
N THR A 198 28.32 -28.86 -9.17
CA THR A 198 29.31 -28.59 -10.23
C THR A 198 28.75 -29.03 -11.58
N ILE A 199 28.62 -28.10 -12.49
CA ILE A 199 28.17 -28.32 -13.88
C ILE A 199 29.37 -28.28 -14.79
N LYS A 200 29.61 -29.35 -15.51
CA LYS A 200 30.69 -29.43 -16.53
C LYS A 200 30.07 -29.27 -17.91
N LEU A 201 30.71 -28.42 -18.72
CA LEU A 201 30.36 -28.19 -20.12
C LEU A 201 31.54 -28.61 -20.98
N ASP A 202 31.42 -29.75 -21.65
CA ASP A 202 32.41 -30.29 -22.57
C ASP A 202 32.07 -29.85 -23.99
N ARG A 203 32.99 -29.14 -24.63
CA ARG A 203 32.84 -28.66 -26.02
C ARG A 203 33.08 -29.81 -27.02
N VAL A 204 32.16 -29.97 -27.95
CA VAL A 204 32.36 -30.89 -29.08
C VAL A 204 32.84 -30.08 -30.28
N SER A 205 34.09 -30.34 -30.71
CA SER A 205 34.64 -29.75 -31.94
C SER A 205 34.80 -30.85 -32.99
N TYR A 206 34.21 -30.69 -34.15
CA TYR A 206 34.43 -31.54 -35.31
C TYR A 206 35.70 -31.10 -36.02
N ARG A 207 36.64 -32.02 -36.23
CA ARG A 207 37.82 -31.82 -37.07
C ARG A 207 37.53 -32.30 -38.48
#